data_f05b15692ce7c7d641b1e36d212f197f
#
_entry.id   f05b15692ce7c7d641b1e36d212f197f
#
_cell.length_a   1.000
_cell.length_b   1.000
_cell.length_c   1.000
_cell.angle_alpha   90.00
_cell.angle_beta   90.00
_cell.angle_gamma   90.00
#
_symmetry.space_group_name_H-M   'P 1'
#
loop_
_entity.id
_entity.type
_entity.pdbx_description
1 polymer ?
#
loop_
_entity_poly.entity_id
_entity_poly.type
_entity_poly.pdbx_seq_one_letter_code
_entity_poly.pdbx_strand_id
1 'polypeptide(L)'
;MGDVKILVVDDEPRMRKLVKDFLVKDGFIVIEAEDGEDAYNKFISSNDISLIIMDVMMPKMNGYETSAEIRKISKVPIIMLTAKSEEKDELQGYEVGIDEYITKPFSPKILVARVEAVLRRSNHDTDNNLIEAGGIRIDRSAHIVTVDEKQIELSFKEFELLEYFITNQGVALSREKILNNVWNYDYYGDARTIDTHVKKLRAKLGSKGDYIKTIWALGYKFEVTQD
;
A
#
# COMPACT_ATOMS: atom_id res chain seq x y z
N MET A 1 -13.69 -7.42 -18.14
CA MET A 1 -12.98 -6.52 -17.22
C MET A 1 -13.41 -5.12 -17.62
N GLY A 2 -13.95 -4.31 -16.70
CA GLY A 2 -14.25 -2.92 -17.00
C GLY A 2 -12.98 -2.16 -17.36
N ASP A 3 -13.12 -1.07 -18.12
CA ASP A 3 -12.01 -0.23 -18.57
C ASP A 3 -11.31 0.44 -17.36
N VAL A 4 -10.25 -0.17 -16.86
CA VAL A 4 -9.49 0.34 -15.71
C VAL A 4 -8.71 1.57 -16.13
N LYS A 5 -9.03 2.73 -15.54
CA LYS A 5 -8.39 4.02 -15.82
C LYS A 5 -7.32 4.35 -14.78
N ILE A 6 -6.12 4.65 -15.25
CA ILE A 6 -4.97 5.00 -14.42
C ILE A 6 -4.54 6.44 -14.73
N LEU A 7 -4.45 7.28 -13.70
CA LEU A 7 -3.89 8.63 -13.81
C LEU A 7 -2.39 8.57 -13.58
N VAL A 8 -1.60 8.98 -14.58
CA VAL A 8 -0.13 9.03 -14.52
C VAL A 8 0.31 10.49 -14.42
N VAL A 9 1.00 10.83 -13.34
CA VAL A 9 1.42 12.18 -13.00
C VAL A 9 2.93 12.23 -12.84
N ASP A 10 3.60 13.01 -13.69
CA ASP A 10 5.05 13.21 -13.66
C ASP A 10 5.35 14.45 -14.49
N ASP A 11 6.23 15.35 -14.08
CA ASP A 11 6.55 16.57 -14.84
C ASP A 11 7.41 16.29 -16.07
N GLU A 12 8.09 15.13 -16.14
CA GLU A 12 8.90 14.71 -17.27
C GLU A 12 8.06 14.02 -18.37
N PRO A 13 7.87 14.62 -19.56
CA PRO A 13 7.04 14.02 -20.62
C PRO A 13 7.52 12.65 -21.09
N ARG A 14 8.85 12.40 -21.02
CA ARG A 14 9.43 11.11 -21.40
C ARG A 14 9.04 10.00 -20.43
N MET A 15 9.01 10.31 -19.14
CA MET A 15 8.62 9.37 -18.11
C MET A 15 7.13 9.05 -18.21
N ARG A 16 6.26 10.07 -18.36
CA ARG A 16 4.84 9.86 -18.61
C ARG A 16 4.59 8.94 -19.79
N LYS A 17 5.27 9.22 -20.93
CA LYS A 17 5.13 8.40 -22.12
C LYS A 17 5.58 6.96 -21.88
N LEU A 18 6.73 6.76 -21.23
CA LEU A 18 7.25 5.42 -20.92
C LEU A 18 6.24 4.62 -20.10
N VAL A 19 5.75 5.18 -19.00
CA VAL A 19 4.77 4.53 -18.12
C VAL A 19 3.47 4.24 -18.87
N LYS A 20 2.97 5.21 -19.63
CA LYS A 20 1.76 5.05 -20.46
C LYS A 20 1.90 3.92 -21.48
N ASP A 21 3.00 3.88 -22.23
CA ASP A 21 3.20 2.88 -23.29
C ASP A 21 3.15 1.44 -22.72
N PHE A 22 3.69 1.22 -21.53
CA PHE A 22 3.64 -0.08 -20.86
C PHE A 22 2.24 -0.39 -20.32
N LEU A 23 1.58 0.56 -19.67
CA LEU A 23 0.23 0.35 -19.12
C LEU A 23 -0.81 0.10 -20.21
N VAL A 24 -0.75 0.87 -21.30
CA VAL A 24 -1.65 0.69 -22.46
C VAL A 24 -1.43 -0.67 -23.12
N LYS A 25 -0.19 -1.13 -23.23
CA LYS A 25 0.13 -2.47 -23.76
C LYS A 25 -0.52 -3.59 -22.94
N ASP A 26 -0.66 -3.39 -21.63
CA ASP A 26 -1.30 -4.35 -20.72
C ASP A 26 -2.82 -4.10 -20.56
N GLY A 27 -3.41 -3.24 -21.41
CA GLY A 27 -4.85 -3.05 -21.54
C GLY A 27 -5.48 -2.00 -20.62
N PHE A 28 -4.66 -1.17 -19.96
CA PHE A 28 -5.14 -0.07 -19.13
C PHE A 28 -5.42 1.20 -19.96
N ILE A 29 -6.41 1.98 -19.54
CA ILE A 29 -6.64 3.33 -20.06
C ILE A 29 -5.82 4.31 -19.23
N VAL A 30 -5.01 5.16 -19.88
CA VAL A 30 -4.13 6.09 -19.19
C VAL A 30 -4.55 7.53 -19.44
N ILE A 31 -4.74 8.28 -18.35
CA ILE A 31 -4.89 9.73 -18.31
C ILE A 31 -3.55 10.29 -17.83
N GLU A 32 -3.01 11.28 -18.52
CA GLU A 32 -1.72 11.91 -18.17
C GLU A 32 -1.96 13.25 -17.49
N ALA A 33 -1.13 13.59 -16.48
CA ALA A 33 -1.07 14.91 -15.88
C ALA A 33 0.41 15.34 -15.73
N GLU A 34 0.67 16.65 -15.89
CA GLU A 34 2.04 17.18 -15.91
C GLU A 34 2.52 17.75 -14.57
N ASP A 35 1.61 17.96 -13.61
CA ASP A 35 1.89 18.40 -12.25
C ASP A 35 0.72 18.07 -11.32
N GLY A 36 0.87 18.39 -10.04
CA GLY A 36 -0.14 18.07 -9.03
C GLY A 36 -1.46 18.81 -9.20
N GLU A 37 -1.45 20.06 -9.68
CA GLU A 37 -2.68 20.84 -9.93
C GLU A 37 -3.47 20.23 -11.09
N ASP A 38 -2.77 19.91 -12.20
CA ASP A 38 -3.36 19.24 -13.36
C ASP A 38 -3.92 17.88 -12.98
N ALA A 39 -3.19 17.12 -12.14
CA ALA A 39 -3.64 15.83 -11.61
C ALA A 39 -4.91 15.95 -10.78
N TYR A 40 -4.96 16.89 -9.85
CA TYR A 40 -6.14 17.12 -9.01
C TYR A 40 -7.36 17.51 -9.84
N ASN A 41 -7.18 18.45 -10.80
CA ASN A 41 -8.26 18.89 -11.68
C ASN A 41 -8.81 17.76 -12.57
N LYS A 42 -7.93 16.91 -13.10
CA LYS A 42 -8.33 15.73 -13.88
C LYS A 42 -9.01 14.69 -13.01
N PHE A 43 -8.52 14.51 -11.78
CA PHE A 43 -9.12 13.57 -10.84
C PHE A 43 -10.55 13.95 -10.47
N ILE A 44 -10.83 15.21 -10.13
CA ILE A 44 -12.20 15.66 -9.77
C ILE A 44 -13.14 15.69 -10.97
N SER A 45 -12.63 15.86 -12.19
CA SER A 45 -13.44 15.85 -13.42
C SER A 45 -13.71 14.44 -13.97
N SER A 46 -12.98 13.41 -13.48
CA SER A 46 -13.11 12.02 -13.92
C SER A 46 -13.50 11.14 -12.73
N ASN A 47 -14.77 10.75 -12.67
CA ASN A 47 -15.30 9.97 -11.53
C ASN A 47 -14.90 8.48 -11.53
N ASP A 48 -14.04 8.03 -12.43
CA ASP A 48 -13.76 6.62 -12.70
C ASP A 48 -12.26 6.26 -12.75
N ILE A 49 -11.40 7.09 -12.13
CA ILE A 49 -9.98 6.76 -11.96
C ILE A 49 -9.85 5.68 -10.91
N SER A 50 -9.25 4.55 -11.32
CA SER A 50 -9.11 3.35 -10.50
C SER A 50 -7.78 3.29 -9.73
N LEU A 51 -6.76 4.04 -10.18
CA LEU A 51 -5.43 4.10 -9.57
C LEU A 51 -4.68 5.35 -10.04
N ILE A 52 -3.82 5.89 -9.19
CA ILE A 52 -2.94 7.02 -9.52
C ILE A 52 -1.49 6.57 -9.38
N ILE A 53 -0.68 6.88 -10.39
CA ILE A 53 0.79 6.78 -10.34
C ILE A 53 1.31 8.21 -10.31
N MET A 54 2.05 8.58 -9.26
CA MET A 54 2.40 9.97 -8.95
C MET A 54 3.89 10.12 -8.69
N ASP A 55 4.55 11.01 -9.41
CA ASP A 55 5.90 11.42 -9.02
C ASP A 55 5.87 12.26 -7.74
N VAL A 56 6.89 12.10 -6.91
CA VAL A 56 7.04 12.89 -5.68
C VAL A 56 7.45 14.32 -6.01
N MET A 57 8.46 14.50 -6.87
CA MET A 57 9.11 15.78 -7.11
C MET A 57 8.56 16.45 -8.38
N MET A 58 7.54 17.27 -8.21
CA MET A 58 6.92 18.02 -9.30
C MET A 58 6.84 19.51 -8.98
N PRO A 59 6.83 20.40 -9.99
CA PRO A 59 6.62 21.83 -9.79
C PRO A 59 5.18 22.13 -9.35
N LYS A 60 4.97 23.33 -8.81
CA LYS A 60 3.70 23.89 -8.32
C LYS A 60 3.16 23.15 -7.09
N MET A 61 2.68 21.93 -7.26
CA MET A 61 2.14 21.07 -6.22
C MET A 61 2.85 19.70 -6.30
N ASN A 62 3.58 19.33 -5.27
CA ASN A 62 4.32 18.07 -5.24
C ASN A 62 3.38 16.87 -5.03
N GLY A 63 3.93 15.64 -5.20
CA GLY A 63 3.12 14.42 -5.11
C GLY A 63 2.48 14.19 -3.74
N TYR A 64 3.15 14.56 -2.66
CA TYR A 64 2.58 14.43 -1.29
C TYR A 64 1.43 15.39 -1.06
N GLU A 65 1.60 16.66 -1.45
CA GLU A 65 0.54 17.68 -1.36
C GLU A 65 -0.68 17.28 -2.18
N THR A 66 -0.46 16.83 -3.42
CA THR A 66 -1.53 16.35 -4.31
C THR A 66 -2.26 15.16 -3.70
N SER A 67 -1.51 14.20 -3.17
CA SER A 67 -2.10 13.02 -2.53
C SER A 67 -2.91 13.39 -1.29
N ALA A 68 -2.43 14.32 -0.47
CA ALA A 68 -3.17 14.80 0.70
C ALA A 68 -4.52 15.45 0.31
N GLU A 69 -4.56 16.25 -0.77
CA GLU A 69 -5.79 16.83 -1.27
C GLU A 69 -6.75 15.75 -1.81
N ILE A 70 -6.25 14.79 -2.58
CA ILE A 70 -7.06 13.67 -3.09
C ILE A 70 -7.61 12.82 -1.93
N ARG A 71 -6.83 12.57 -0.89
CA ARG A 71 -7.23 11.77 0.28
C ARG A 71 -8.38 12.41 1.08
N LYS A 72 -8.60 13.73 1.01
CA LYS A 72 -9.75 14.38 1.62
C LYS A 72 -11.08 13.94 0.99
N ILE A 73 -11.06 13.50 -0.28
CA ILE A 73 -12.25 13.20 -1.07
C ILE A 73 -12.32 11.78 -1.60
N SER A 74 -11.22 11.02 -1.58
CA SER A 74 -11.17 9.67 -2.17
C SER A 74 -10.16 8.76 -1.49
N LYS A 75 -10.45 7.46 -1.55
CA LYS A 75 -9.56 6.36 -1.15
C LYS A 75 -8.93 5.65 -2.37
N VAL A 76 -8.96 6.29 -3.54
CA VAL A 76 -8.32 5.73 -4.74
C VAL A 76 -6.87 5.33 -4.44
N PRO A 77 -6.40 4.14 -4.83
CA PRO A 77 -5.03 3.74 -4.57
C PRO A 77 -4.02 4.65 -5.28
N ILE A 78 -2.93 4.99 -4.57
CA ILE A 78 -1.85 5.85 -5.05
C ILE A 78 -0.52 5.11 -4.95
N ILE A 79 0.18 4.99 -6.08
CA ILE A 79 1.55 4.51 -6.16
C ILE A 79 2.47 5.72 -6.35
N MET A 80 3.40 5.93 -5.42
CA MET A 80 4.39 7.00 -5.55
C MET A 80 5.63 6.52 -6.30
N LEU A 81 6.10 7.33 -7.25
CA LEU A 81 7.41 7.18 -7.88
C LEU A 81 8.39 8.10 -7.16
N THR A 82 9.49 7.59 -6.62
CA THR A 82 10.45 8.38 -5.84
C THR A 82 11.88 8.14 -6.30
N ALA A 83 12.72 9.17 -6.24
CA ALA A 83 14.16 8.99 -6.33
C ALA A 83 14.68 8.40 -5.02
N LYS A 84 15.62 7.44 -5.11
CA LYS A 84 16.22 6.73 -3.97
C LYS A 84 17.03 7.69 -3.10
N SER A 85 16.39 8.38 -2.17
CA SER A 85 17.16 9.11 -1.14
C SER A 85 16.27 9.77 -0.10
N GLU A 86 15.67 9.16 0.81
CA GLU A 86 15.42 9.76 2.14
C GLU A 86 14.34 8.95 2.87
N GLU A 87 14.76 8.17 3.88
CA GLU A 87 13.88 7.57 4.89
C GLU A 87 12.89 8.59 5.50
N LYS A 88 13.19 9.88 5.41
CA LYS A 88 12.32 10.97 5.88
C LYS A 88 11.10 11.18 4.98
N ASP A 89 11.26 11.02 3.67
CA ASP A 89 10.16 11.21 2.71
C ASP A 89 9.18 10.04 2.77
N GLU A 90 9.67 8.82 3.02
CA GLU A 90 8.82 7.66 3.25
C GLU A 90 7.97 7.83 4.52
N LEU A 91 8.51 8.37 5.60
CA LEU A 91 7.76 8.60 6.86
C LEU A 91 6.65 9.65 6.66
N GLN A 92 6.90 10.70 5.89
CA GLN A 92 5.91 11.74 5.59
C GLN A 92 4.78 11.21 4.69
N GLY A 93 5.11 10.34 3.75
CA GLY A 93 4.12 9.74 2.86
C GLY A 93 3.24 8.69 3.53
N TYR A 94 3.73 8.00 4.55
CA TYR A 94 2.90 7.08 5.36
C TYR A 94 1.81 7.80 6.16
N GLU A 95 2.03 9.07 6.53
CA GLU A 95 1.01 9.90 7.18
C GLU A 95 -0.10 10.33 6.19
N VAL A 96 0.24 10.46 4.91
CA VAL A 96 -0.69 10.87 3.84
C VAL A 96 -1.54 9.71 3.31
N GLY A 97 -1.20 8.44 3.63
CA GLY A 97 -1.97 7.27 3.19
C GLY A 97 -1.63 6.82 1.76
N ILE A 98 -0.35 6.79 1.40
CA ILE A 98 0.15 6.24 0.14
C ILE A 98 0.12 4.71 0.20
N ASP A 99 -0.33 4.07 -0.88
CA ASP A 99 -0.54 2.62 -0.94
C ASP A 99 0.72 1.84 -1.33
N GLU A 100 1.60 2.42 -2.16
CA GLU A 100 2.82 1.76 -2.63
C GLU A 100 3.88 2.79 -3.05
N TYR A 101 5.16 2.40 -2.93
CA TYR A 101 6.31 3.18 -3.40
C TYR A 101 7.12 2.39 -4.41
N ILE A 102 7.55 3.06 -5.48
CA ILE A 102 8.46 2.51 -6.49
C ILE A 102 9.62 3.47 -6.64
N THR A 103 10.83 2.99 -6.35
CA THR A 103 12.05 3.80 -6.49
C THR A 103 12.48 3.89 -7.95
N LYS A 104 12.82 5.10 -8.41
CA LYS A 104 13.50 5.36 -9.71
C LYS A 104 15.01 5.07 -9.57
N PRO A 105 15.66 4.40 -10.53
CA PRO A 105 15.09 3.83 -11.76
C PRO A 105 14.37 2.50 -11.50
N PHE A 106 13.25 2.29 -12.17
CA PHE A 106 12.45 1.05 -12.04
C PHE A 106 12.34 0.31 -13.38
N SER A 107 12.08 -0.99 -13.30
CA SER A 107 11.70 -1.77 -14.48
C SER A 107 10.22 -1.53 -14.79
N PRO A 108 9.84 -1.18 -16.03
CA PRO A 108 8.43 -1.04 -16.41
C PRO A 108 7.59 -2.28 -16.15
N LYS A 109 8.16 -3.47 -16.30
CA LYS A 109 7.47 -4.74 -15.96
C LYS A 109 7.14 -4.84 -14.47
N ILE A 110 8.04 -4.38 -13.60
CA ILE A 110 7.81 -4.35 -12.15
C ILE A 110 6.72 -3.34 -11.83
N LEU A 111 6.71 -2.17 -12.47
CA LEU A 111 5.65 -1.17 -12.31
C LEU A 111 4.28 -1.77 -12.64
N VAL A 112 4.12 -2.41 -13.80
CA VAL A 112 2.86 -3.05 -14.20
C VAL A 112 2.44 -4.12 -13.21
N ALA A 113 3.34 -5.00 -12.80
CA ALA A 113 3.03 -6.04 -11.81
C ALA A 113 2.55 -5.45 -10.46
N ARG A 114 3.10 -4.31 -10.04
CA ARG A 114 2.65 -3.59 -8.83
C ARG A 114 1.30 -2.94 -9.02
N VAL A 115 1.06 -2.32 -10.15
CA VAL A 115 -0.26 -1.76 -10.52
C VAL A 115 -1.33 -2.85 -10.45
N GLU A 116 -1.09 -4.00 -11.07
CA GLU A 116 -2.01 -5.13 -11.02
C GLU A 116 -2.23 -5.65 -9.59
N ALA A 117 -1.17 -5.71 -8.79
CA ALA A 117 -1.26 -6.16 -7.40
C ALA A 117 -2.09 -5.19 -6.54
N VAL A 118 -1.91 -3.87 -6.73
CA VAL A 118 -2.68 -2.84 -6.03
C VAL A 118 -4.15 -2.87 -6.48
N LEU A 119 -4.42 -2.93 -7.79
CA LEU A 119 -5.77 -3.01 -8.33
C LEU A 119 -6.50 -4.29 -7.92
N ARG A 120 -5.80 -5.42 -7.88
CA ARG A 120 -6.38 -6.68 -7.39
C ARG A 120 -6.80 -6.56 -5.92
N ARG A 121 -6.01 -5.88 -5.10
CA ARG A 121 -6.33 -5.61 -3.69
C ARG A 121 -7.54 -4.70 -3.54
N SER A 122 -7.69 -3.70 -4.42
CA SER A 122 -8.83 -2.76 -4.39
C SER A 122 -10.11 -3.32 -5.01
N ASN A 123 -10.03 -4.30 -5.92
CA ASN A 123 -11.16 -4.88 -6.66
C ASN A 123 -11.60 -6.26 -6.13
N HIS A 124 -11.07 -6.75 -5.01
CA HIS A 124 -11.48 -8.05 -4.49
C HIS A 124 -12.96 -8.04 -4.08
N ASP A 125 -13.69 -8.98 -4.70
CA ASP A 125 -15.09 -9.32 -4.54
C ASP A 125 -15.59 -9.21 -3.09
N THR A 126 -16.84 -8.78 -2.97
CA THR A 126 -17.58 -8.54 -1.74
C THR A 126 -17.58 -9.69 -0.72
N ASP A 127 -17.30 -10.91 -1.14
CA ASP A 127 -17.27 -12.09 -0.24
C ASP A 127 -15.93 -12.33 0.47
N ASN A 128 -14.84 -11.67 0.06
CA ASN A 128 -13.50 -11.89 0.63
C ASN A 128 -12.89 -10.64 1.31
N ASN A 129 -13.66 -9.56 1.42
CA ASN A 129 -13.16 -8.29 1.97
C ASN A 129 -13.08 -8.27 3.49
N LEU A 130 -13.81 -9.15 4.17
CA LEU A 130 -13.82 -9.26 5.62
C LEU A 130 -13.01 -10.47 6.06
N ILE A 131 -12.01 -10.23 6.90
CA ILE A 131 -11.26 -11.29 7.57
C ILE A 131 -11.50 -11.15 9.06
N GLU A 132 -11.82 -12.27 9.71
CA GLU A 132 -12.00 -12.32 11.15
C GLU A 132 -11.12 -13.39 11.79
N ALA A 133 -10.48 -13.02 12.92
CA ALA A 133 -9.68 -13.94 13.71
C ALA A 133 -9.66 -13.50 15.18
N GLY A 134 -10.30 -14.26 16.06
CA GLY A 134 -10.21 -14.05 17.51
C GLY A 134 -10.65 -12.67 18.00
N GLY A 135 -11.70 -12.08 17.41
CA GLY A 135 -12.18 -10.74 17.73
C GLY A 135 -11.45 -9.59 16.99
N ILE A 136 -10.49 -9.92 16.14
CA ILE A 136 -9.91 -8.97 15.18
C ILE A 136 -10.69 -9.09 13.89
N ARG A 137 -11.17 -7.97 13.35
CA ARG A 137 -11.86 -7.90 12.07
C ARG A 137 -11.14 -6.90 11.16
N ILE A 138 -10.82 -7.32 9.95
CA ILE A 138 -10.21 -6.48 8.91
C ILE A 138 -11.22 -6.31 7.78
N ASP A 139 -11.57 -5.08 7.48
CA ASP A 139 -12.24 -4.72 6.23
C ASP A 139 -11.18 -4.22 5.24
N ARG A 140 -10.88 -5.06 4.26
CA ARG A 140 -9.88 -4.77 3.24
C ARG A 140 -10.28 -3.60 2.35
N SER A 141 -11.57 -3.50 2.02
CA SER A 141 -12.09 -2.48 1.11
C SER A 141 -12.12 -1.11 1.77
N ALA A 142 -12.51 -1.06 3.04
CA ALA A 142 -12.54 0.17 3.80
C ALA A 142 -11.18 0.53 4.44
N HIS A 143 -10.21 -0.39 4.42
CA HIS A 143 -8.93 -0.27 5.13
C HIS A 143 -9.12 -0.02 6.64
N ILE A 144 -10.11 -0.69 7.22
CA ILE A 144 -10.50 -0.55 8.62
C ILE A 144 -10.17 -1.83 9.39
N VAL A 145 -9.63 -1.65 10.58
CA VAL A 145 -9.42 -2.75 11.54
C VAL A 145 -10.19 -2.47 12.82
N THR A 146 -10.91 -3.48 13.29
CA THR A 146 -11.54 -3.44 14.61
C THR A 146 -11.02 -4.57 15.48
N VAL A 147 -10.87 -4.29 16.77
CA VAL A 147 -10.53 -5.28 17.82
C VAL A 147 -11.63 -5.24 18.85
N ASP A 148 -12.31 -6.36 19.06
CA ASP A 148 -13.47 -6.47 19.94
C ASP A 148 -14.46 -5.31 19.70
N GLU A 149 -14.86 -5.13 18.42
CA GLU A 149 -15.78 -4.10 17.88
C GLU A 149 -15.28 -2.65 17.98
N LYS A 150 -14.09 -2.39 18.51
CA LYS A 150 -13.50 -1.06 18.57
C LYS A 150 -12.54 -0.86 17.41
N GLN A 151 -12.74 0.20 16.64
CA GLN A 151 -11.84 0.57 15.58
C GLN A 151 -10.49 1.00 16.15
N ILE A 152 -9.40 0.52 15.51
CA ILE A 152 -8.04 0.91 15.82
C ILE A 152 -7.39 1.52 14.58
N GLU A 153 -6.46 2.44 14.79
CA GLU A 153 -5.71 3.06 13.70
C GLU A 153 -4.39 2.33 13.48
N LEU A 154 -4.24 1.75 12.31
CA LEU A 154 -3.00 1.15 11.84
C LEU A 154 -2.41 1.99 10.71
N SER A 155 -1.07 2.10 10.66
CA SER A 155 -0.41 2.55 9.44
C SER A 155 -0.60 1.51 8.33
N PHE A 156 -0.38 1.92 7.08
CA PHE A 156 -0.53 1.02 5.94
C PHE A 156 0.27 -0.28 6.12
N LYS A 157 1.55 -0.19 6.51
CA LYS A 157 2.40 -1.37 6.73
C LYS A 157 2.00 -2.22 7.96
N GLU A 158 1.45 -1.62 8.99
CA GLU A 158 0.89 -2.38 10.12
C GLU A 158 -0.38 -3.14 9.69
N PHE A 159 -1.20 -2.53 8.83
CA PHE A 159 -2.37 -3.18 8.25
C PHE A 159 -1.97 -4.38 7.38
N GLU A 160 -1.07 -4.19 6.43
CA GLU A 160 -0.56 -5.29 5.57
C GLU A 160 0.08 -6.40 6.40
N LEU A 161 0.85 -6.05 7.42
CA LEU A 161 1.49 -7.01 8.33
C LEU A 161 0.45 -7.82 9.10
N LEU A 162 -0.60 -7.18 9.62
CA LEU A 162 -1.70 -7.85 10.31
C LEU A 162 -2.47 -8.77 9.37
N GLU A 163 -2.82 -8.29 8.19
CA GLU A 163 -3.48 -9.07 7.16
C GLU A 163 -2.66 -10.30 6.78
N TYR A 164 -1.35 -10.12 6.56
CA TYR A 164 -0.44 -11.20 6.23
C TYR A 164 -0.35 -12.25 7.36
N PHE A 165 -0.35 -11.83 8.61
CA PHE A 165 -0.38 -12.73 9.75
C PHE A 165 -1.67 -13.53 9.84
N ILE A 166 -2.83 -12.89 9.69
CA ILE A 166 -4.13 -13.56 9.80
C ILE A 166 -4.36 -14.53 8.64
N THR A 167 -4.00 -14.15 7.42
CA THR A 167 -4.12 -15.04 6.24
C THR A 167 -3.17 -16.24 6.29
N ASN A 168 -2.09 -16.15 7.08
CA ASN A 168 -1.16 -17.26 7.34
C ASN A 168 -1.29 -17.79 8.78
N GLN A 169 -2.50 -17.75 9.35
CA GLN A 169 -2.74 -18.23 10.71
C GLN A 169 -2.21 -19.66 10.92
N GLY A 170 -1.53 -19.89 12.03
CA GLY A 170 -0.96 -21.18 12.39
C GLY A 170 0.40 -21.48 11.75
N VAL A 171 0.84 -20.68 10.79
CA VAL A 171 2.12 -20.88 10.08
C VAL A 171 3.24 -20.07 10.75
N ALA A 172 4.38 -20.72 11.02
CA ALA A 172 5.59 -20.03 11.46
C ALA A 172 6.27 -19.36 10.26
N LEU A 173 6.38 -18.03 10.30
CA LEU A 173 6.91 -17.18 9.25
C LEU A 173 8.29 -16.66 9.65
N SER A 174 9.29 -16.86 8.78
CA SER A 174 10.61 -16.26 8.99
C SER A 174 10.55 -14.74 8.78
N ARG A 175 11.47 -13.98 9.40
CA ARG A 175 11.60 -12.54 9.21
C ARG A 175 11.76 -12.16 7.73
N GLU A 176 12.60 -12.91 7.01
CA GLU A 176 12.78 -12.71 5.56
C GLU A 176 11.48 -12.93 4.78
N LYS A 177 10.74 -14.00 5.11
CA LYS A 177 9.46 -14.27 4.45
C LYS A 177 8.44 -13.17 4.69
N ILE A 178 8.37 -12.63 5.91
CA ILE A 178 7.51 -11.49 6.25
C ILE A 178 7.97 -10.26 5.47
N LEU A 179 9.27 -9.97 5.49
CA LEU A 179 9.86 -8.83 4.79
C LEU A 179 9.52 -8.87 3.29
N ASN A 180 9.78 -10.00 2.65
CA ASN A 180 9.58 -10.16 1.21
C ASN A 180 8.10 -10.06 0.78
N ASN A 181 7.17 -10.41 1.66
CA ASN A 181 5.72 -10.38 1.33
C ASN A 181 5.03 -9.08 1.72
N VAL A 182 5.52 -8.38 2.74
CA VAL A 182 4.91 -7.13 3.24
C VAL A 182 5.69 -5.90 2.77
N TRP A 183 7.02 -5.98 2.62
CA TRP A 183 7.88 -4.87 2.17
C TRP A 183 8.47 -5.03 0.77
N ASN A 184 8.23 -6.17 0.10
CA ASN A 184 8.78 -6.55 -1.22
C ASN A 184 10.28 -6.88 -1.26
N TYR A 185 10.68 -7.62 -2.30
CA TYR A 185 12.06 -8.12 -2.53
C TYR A 185 13.14 -7.04 -2.66
N ASP A 186 12.76 -5.77 -2.92
CA ASP A 186 13.70 -4.66 -3.11
C ASP A 186 13.98 -3.86 -1.82
N TYR A 187 13.47 -4.34 -0.68
CA TYR A 187 13.79 -3.71 0.59
C TYR A 187 15.19 -4.11 1.06
N TYR A 188 16.16 -3.20 0.94
CA TYR A 188 17.55 -3.38 1.36
C TYR A 188 17.77 -3.19 2.87
N GLY A 189 16.72 -3.12 3.68
CA GLY A 189 16.80 -2.97 5.13
C GLY A 189 17.05 -4.28 5.88
N ASP A 190 17.52 -4.14 7.13
CA ASP A 190 17.75 -5.29 8.03
C ASP A 190 16.39 -5.94 8.37
N ALA A 191 16.32 -7.27 8.27
CA ALA A 191 15.16 -8.06 8.67
C ALA A 191 14.70 -7.81 10.14
N ARG A 192 15.56 -7.21 10.97
CA ARG A 192 15.23 -6.75 12.33
C ARG A 192 14.26 -5.57 12.37
N THR A 193 14.09 -4.85 11.25
CA THR A 193 13.08 -3.78 11.13
C THR A 193 11.67 -4.33 11.43
N ILE A 194 11.40 -5.59 11.07
CA ILE A 194 10.15 -6.27 11.37
C ILE A 194 9.84 -6.33 12.87
N ASP A 195 10.86 -6.51 13.71
CA ASP A 195 10.68 -6.61 15.15
C ASP A 195 10.07 -5.30 15.73
N THR A 196 10.44 -4.16 15.15
CA THR A 196 9.89 -2.85 15.52
C THR A 196 8.41 -2.73 15.09
N HIS A 197 8.07 -3.16 13.87
CA HIS A 197 6.69 -3.13 13.39
C HIS A 197 5.79 -4.10 14.15
N VAL A 198 6.28 -5.30 14.43
CA VAL A 198 5.55 -6.27 15.28
C VAL A 198 5.33 -5.73 16.68
N LYS A 199 6.32 -5.06 17.28
CA LYS A 199 6.16 -4.42 18.60
C LYS A 199 5.07 -3.35 18.60
N LYS A 200 5.06 -2.48 17.57
CA LYS A 200 4.04 -1.44 17.41
C LYS A 200 2.66 -2.03 17.17
N LEU A 201 2.57 -3.02 16.28
CA LEU A 201 1.32 -3.71 15.97
C LEU A 201 0.73 -4.40 17.21
N ARG A 202 1.53 -5.15 17.98
CA ARG A 202 1.11 -5.75 19.24
C ARG A 202 0.53 -4.72 20.21
N ALA A 203 1.19 -3.58 20.36
CA ALA A 203 0.73 -2.52 21.24
C ALA A 203 -0.63 -1.94 20.81
N LYS A 204 -0.87 -1.80 19.50
CA LYS A 204 -2.15 -1.32 18.95
C LYS A 204 -3.27 -2.35 19.05
N LEU A 205 -2.95 -3.62 18.93
CA LEU A 205 -3.91 -4.74 19.10
C LEU A 205 -4.30 -4.97 20.57
N GLY A 206 -3.62 -4.36 21.54
CA GLY A 206 -3.89 -4.52 22.96
C GLY A 206 -3.78 -5.99 23.40
N SER A 207 -4.81 -6.53 24.05
CA SER A 207 -4.85 -7.93 24.51
C SER A 207 -4.69 -8.95 23.37
N LYS A 208 -5.15 -8.62 22.16
CA LYS A 208 -5.00 -9.47 20.97
C LYS A 208 -3.59 -9.45 20.37
N GLY A 209 -2.72 -8.55 20.84
CA GLY A 209 -1.30 -8.55 20.48
C GLY A 209 -0.57 -9.85 20.80
N ASP A 210 -1.07 -10.58 21.81
CA ASP A 210 -0.54 -11.88 22.21
C ASP A 210 -0.81 -13.00 21.20
N TYR A 211 -1.69 -12.79 20.22
CA TYR A 211 -1.89 -13.72 19.12
C TYR A 211 -0.68 -13.77 18.17
N ILE A 212 0.14 -12.72 18.12
CA ILE A 212 1.39 -12.73 17.39
C ILE A 212 2.47 -13.33 18.29
N LYS A 213 2.76 -14.61 18.16
CA LYS A 213 3.77 -15.31 18.94
C LYS A 213 5.15 -15.11 18.32
N THR A 214 6.19 -14.96 19.17
CA THR A 214 7.59 -14.97 18.71
C THR A 214 8.07 -16.42 18.63
N ILE A 215 8.58 -16.83 17.47
CA ILE A 215 9.25 -18.12 17.28
C ILE A 215 10.75 -17.89 17.31
N TRP A 216 11.39 -18.38 18.35
CA TRP A 216 12.82 -18.16 18.59
C TRP A 216 13.67 -18.54 17.37
N ALA A 217 14.66 -17.72 17.06
CA ALA A 217 15.58 -17.84 15.93
C ALA A 217 14.92 -17.82 14.53
N LEU A 218 13.59 -17.92 14.40
CA LEU A 218 12.88 -17.94 13.11
C LEU A 218 12.19 -16.62 12.80
N GLY A 219 11.23 -16.21 13.62
CA GLY A 219 10.39 -15.05 13.33
C GLY A 219 9.10 -15.04 14.14
N TYR A 220 7.96 -15.08 13.47
CA TYR A 220 6.65 -14.90 14.13
C TYR A 220 5.60 -15.89 13.62
N LYS A 221 4.58 -16.12 14.43
CA LYS A 221 3.41 -16.93 14.11
C LYS A 221 2.16 -16.22 14.67
N PHE A 222 1.12 -16.14 13.87
CA PHE A 222 -0.19 -15.68 14.35
C PHE A 222 -1.02 -16.89 14.78
N GLU A 223 -1.53 -16.87 16.00
CA GLU A 223 -2.30 -17.98 16.57
C GLU A 223 -3.31 -17.42 17.56
N VAL A 224 -4.60 -17.63 17.25
CA VAL A 224 -5.68 -17.28 18.15
C VAL A 224 -5.66 -18.26 19.32
N THR A 225 -5.43 -17.76 20.54
CA THR A 225 -5.62 -18.54 21.75
C THR A 225 -7.10 -18.49 22.10
N GLN A 226 -7.75 -19.65 22.21
CA GLN A 226 -9.07 -19.75 22.85
C GLN A 226 -8.85 -19.55 24.35
N ASP A 227 -9.51 -18.53 24.93
CA ASP A 227 -9.66 -18.38 26.37
C ASP A 227 -10.61 -19.45 26.93
#